data_7fe69a8db526de84ddfc3c0a088175a6
#
_entry.id   7fe69a8db526de84ddfc3c0a088175a6
#
_cell.length_a   1.000
_cell.length_b   1.000
_cell.length_c   1.000
_cell.angle_alpha   90.00
_cell.angle_beta   90.00
_cell.angle_gamma   90.00
#
_symmetry.space_group_name_H-M   'P 1'
#
loop_
_entity.id
_entity.type
_entity.pdbx_description
1 polymer ?
#
loop_
_entity_poly.entity_id
_entity_poly.type
_entity_poly.pdbx_seq_one_letter_code
_entity_poly.pdbx_strand_id
1 'polypeptide(L)'
;MFDKLNTSHCLSANILNRKGLKIATLVLLICLTGIIPAFSQQDYVLGPEDMVEIKVWDHEDLTRKQRVGLEGKISFPFVGDIKAQGLTVLQLQKELEHCLGQGYIVDPHVSVTITDYKSKKFFVVGKVKNPGTYPLTKNIKVVEAISLAGGLSQASGKSASGGTAIIVRARPGEKSDQPRLPDQVKPQERINILLNAAMSGDPRNNVEIKNGDTIYVPALFLYITGEVKRPGRYPYEEGMTVLQAVTTAGGFSDKAAPGRTSILREQGGVKKKIGAKLDDPIRPEDTIVVPESWF
;
A
#
# COMPACT_ATOMS: atom_id res chain seq x y z
N MET A 1 -85.24 1.19 49.19
CA MET A 1 -85.05 2.65 49.24
C MET A 1 -83.77 2.96 48.45
N PHE A 2 -84.01 3.50 47.29
CA PHE A 2 -83.14 4.43 46.53
C PHE A 2 -81.63 4.21 46.52
N ASP A 3 -80.82 4.43 45.51
CA ASP A 3 -81.08 4.82 44.10
C ASP A 3 -79.77 4.80 43.37
N LYS A 4 -79.77 4.49 42.12
CA LYS A 4 -79.18 5.16 40.97
C LYS A 4 -77.69 5.40 40.84
N LEU A 5 -77.21 4.95 39.69
CA LEU A 5 -76.38 5.66 38.70
C LEU A 5 -74.84 5.74 39.02
N ASN A 6 -73.97 5.30 38.16
CA ASN A 6 -73.79 5.87 36.84
C ASN A 6 -72.93 4.98 35.97
N THR A 7 -73.47 4.62 34.84
CA THR A 7 -72.79 4.18 33.65
C THR A 7 -71.95 5.31 33.08
N SER A 8 -70.70 5.05 32.75
CA SER A 8 -70.03 5.64 31.60
C SER A 8 -68.55 5.82 31.94
N HIS A 9 -67.76 4.94 31.46
CA HIS A 9 -66.44 5.20 30.86
C HIS A 9 -65.92 3.92 30.22
N CYS A 10 -66.61 3.49 29.22
CA CYS A 10 -66.04 2.59 28.22
C CYS A 10 -65.84 3.45 26.96
N LEU A 11 -64.73 3.34 26.32
CA LEU A 11 -64.31 4.01 25.08
C LEU A 11 -63.29 5.16 25.24
N SER A 12 -62.03 4.81 25.55
CA SER A 12 -60.91 5.51 24.89
C SER A 12 -59.62 4.74 25.05
N ALA A 13 -59.54 3.56 24.46
CA ALA A 13 -58.29 2.83 24.35
C ALA A 13 -58.20 2.17 22.96
N ASN A 14 -58.21 2.95 21.90
CA ASN A 14 -57.87 2.43 20.57
C ASN A 14 -57.56 3.53 19.58
N ILE A 15 -56.66 4.44 19.95
CA ILE A 15 -55.93 5.28 18.99
C ILE A 15 -54.43 5.16 19.33
N LEU A 16 -53.93 3.93 19.45
CA LEU A 16 -52.49 3.73 19.45
C LEU A 16 -52.05 3.53 18.01
N ASN A 17 -52.01 4.63 17.32
CA ASN A 17 -50.95 5.13 16.52
C ASN A 17 -50.36 4.11 15.52
N ARG A 18 -51.11 3.92 14.43
CA ARG A 18 -50.63 3.24 13.20
C ARG A 18 -49.26 3.79 12.73
N LYS A 19 -48.86 5.00 13.15
CA LYS A 19 -47.53 5.58 12.89
C LYS A 19 -46.43 5.00 13.79
N GLY A 20 -46.71 4.73 15.06
CA GLY A 20 -45.74 4.10 15.98
C GLY A 20 -45.44 2.66 15.61
N LEU A 21 -46.44 1.88 15.16
CA LEU A 21 -46.22 0.50 14.73
C LEU A 21 -45.42 0.41 13.43
N LYS A 22 -45.61 1.36 12.50
CA LYS A 22 -44.80 1.43 11.27
C LYS A 22 -43.36 1.85 11.52
N ILE A 23 -43.10 2.71 12.51
CA ILE A 23 -41.75 3.12 12.92
C ILE A 23 -41.07 1.96 13.63
N ALA A 24 -41.75 1.24 14.52
CA ALA A 24 -41.19 0.05 15.20
C ALA A 24 -40.86 -1.09 14.23
N THR A 25 -41.70 -1.34 13.23
CA THR A 25 -41.41 -2.33 12.17
C THR A 25 -40.30 -1.88 11.23
N LEU A 26 -40.19 -0.59 10.94
CA LEU A 26 -39.06 -0.06 10.14
C LEU A 26 -37.72 -0.16 10.88
N VAL A 27 -37.69 0.14 12.19
CA VAL A 27 -36.47 0.00 13.02
C VAL A 27 -36.09 -1.48 13.19
N LEU A 28 -37.04 -2.38 13.36
CA LEU A 28 -36.81 -3.82 13.42
C LEU A 28 -36.28 -4.37 12.09
N LEU A 29 -36.77 -3.87 10.95
CA LEU A 29 -36.29 -4.26 9.62
C LEU A 29 -34.86 -3.76 9.35
N ILE A 30 -34.48 -2.58 9.84
CA ILE A 30 -33.14 -2.03 9.72
C ILE A 30 -32.13 -2.81 10.61
N CYS A 31 -32.57 -3.30 11.77
CA CYS A 31 -31.73 -4.16 12.62
C CYS A 31 -31.51 -5.56 12.02
N LEU A 32 -32.42 -6.08 11.19
CA LEU A 32 -32.26 -7.38 10.54
C LEU A 32 -31.38 -7.36 9.29
N THR A 33 -31.12 -6.18 8.71
CA THR A 33 -30.25 -6.04 7.51
C THR A 33 -28.84 -5.57 7.83
N GLY A 34 -28.50 -5.44 9.09
CA GLY A 34 -27.14 -5.17 9.57
C GLY A 34 -26.22 -6.38 9.38
N ILE A 35 -26.09 -6.91 8.16
CA ILE A 35 -24.94 -7.70 7.75
C ILE A 35 -23.78 -6.72 7.69
N ILE A 36 -23.16 -6.47 8.84
CA ILE A 36 -21.82 -5.87 8.88
C ILE A 36 -20.93 -6.87 8.12
N PRO A 37 -20.36 -6.51 6.96
CA PRO A 37 -19.35 -7.38 6.37
C PRO A 37 -18.26 -7.51 7.43
N ALA A 38 -18.15 -8.68 8.03
CA ALA A 38 -16.98 -9.02 8.82
C ALA A 38 -15.81 -8.80 7.88
N PHE A 39 -14.98 -7.79 8.15
CA PHE A 39 -13.68 -7.65 7.50
C PHE A 39 -12.91 -8.91 7.89
N SER A 40 -13.02 -9.94 7.06
CA SER A 40 -12.22 -11.14 7.17
C SER A 40 -10.78 -10.66 6.99
N GLN A 41 -10.05 -10.56 8.09
CA GLN A 41 -8.60 -10.47 8.05
C GLN A 41 -8.14 -11.73 7.36
N GLN A 42 -7.69 -11.59 6.12
CA GLN A 42 -7.26 -12.73 5.32
C GLN A 42 -5.96 -13.25 5.93
N ASP A 43 -6.05 -14.41 6.56
CA ASP A 43 -4.90 -15.06 7.19
C ASP A 43 -3.84 -15.35 6.13
N TYR A 44 -2.58 -15.24 6.55
CA TYR A 44 -1.45 -15.59 5.68
C TYR A 44 -1.54 -17.05 5.27
N VAL A 45 -1.43 -17.30 3.98
CA VAL A 45 -1.42 -18.63 3.40
C VAL A 45 0.03 -19.02 3.12
N LEU A 46 0.46 -20.14 3.71
CA LEU A 46 1.80 -20.67 3.57
C LEU A 46 2.16 -20.98 2.11
N GLY A 47 3.40 -20.75 1.77
CA GLY A 47 3.96 -21.06 0.47
C GLY A 47 5.36 -21.69 0.56
N PRO A 48 5.94 -22.08 -0.59
CA PRO A 48 7.30 -22.61 -0.63
C PRO A 48 8.31 -21.65 -0.04
N GLU A 49 9.34 -22.17 0.61
CA GLU A 49 10.44 -21.43 1.27
C GLU A 49 10.07 -20.80 2.62
N ASP A 50 8.79 -20.69 3.00
CA ASP A 50 8.42 -20.19 4.33
C ASP A 50 9.01 -21.09 5.41
N MET A 51 9.41 -20.49 6.53
CA MET A 51 9.93 -21.21 7.69
C MET A 51 8.88 -21.19 8.80
N VAL A 52 8.50 -22.35 9.27
CA VAL A 52 7.56 -22.53 10.38
C VAL A 52 8.28 -23.18 11.56
N GLU A 53 7.95 -22.74 12.77
CA GLU A 53 8.30 -23.41 14.00
C GLU A 53 7.06 -24.18 14.48
N ILE A 54 7.23 -25.48 14.65
CA ILE A 54 6.19 -26.40 15.11
C ILE A 54 6.57 -26.85 16.51
N LYS A 55 5.68 -26.61 17.47
CA LYS A 55 5.83 -27.07 18.87
C LYS A 55 4.71 -28.02 19.19
N VAL A 56 5.05 -29.18 19.72
CA VAL A 56 4.11 -30.16 20.23
C VAL A 56 4.20 -30.13 21.75
N TRP A 57 3.08 -29.82 22.41
CA TRP A 57 3.04 -29.77 23.88
C TRP A 57 3.38 -31.14 24.49
N ASP A 58 4.12 -31.12 25.58
CA ASP A 58 4.63 -32.32 26.30
C ASP A 58 5.59 -33.20 25.47
N HIS A 59 5.99 -32.76 24.24
CA HIS A 59 6.90 -33.46 23.34
C HIS A 59 7.96 -32.51 22.77
N GLU A 60 8.95 -32.14 23.60
CA GLU A 60 10.02 -31.20 23.16
C GLU A 60 10.90 -31.78 22.05
N ASP A 61 11.05 -33.10 21.97
CA ASP A 61 11.77 -33.84 20.93
C ASP A 61 11.18 -33.64 19.52
N LEU A 62 9.87 -33.32 19.46
CA LEU A 62 9.16 -33.01 18.23
C LEU A 62 9.16 -31.51 17.88
N THR A 63 9.60 -30.66 18.81
CA THR A 63 9.68 -29.22 18.55
C THR A 63 10.80 -28.89 17.59
N ARG A 64 10.47 -28.29 16.44
CA ARG A 64 11.46 -27.97 15.40
C ARG A 64 11.05 -26.85 14.49
N LYS A 65 12.06 -26.21 13.87
CA LYS A 65 11.88 -25.31 12.73
C LYS A 65 11.95 -26.12 11.43
N GLN A 66 10.94 -25.94 10.60
CA GLN A 66 10.80 -26.65 9.35
C GLN A 66 10.57 -25.67 8.20
N ARG A 67 11.28 -25.85 7.09
CA ARG A 67 11.05 -25.11 5.86
C ARG A 67 10.00 -25.80 5.01
N VAL A 68 9.08 -25.04 4.46
CA VAL A 68 8.17 -25.54 3.43
C VAL A 68 9.00 -25.76 2.15
N GLY A 69 9.08 -27.01 1.73
CA GLY A 69 9.83 -27.39 0.52
C GLY A 69 9.29 -26.73 -0.75
N LEU A 70 10.05 -26.78 -1.84
CA LEU A 70 9.62 -26.22 -3.14
C LEU A 70 8.37 -26.92 -3.69
N GLU A 71 8.13 -28.16 -3.27
CA GLU A 71 6.92 -28.94 -3.58
C GLU A 71 5.70 -28.53 -2.71
N GLY A 72 5.90 -27.57 -1.79
CA GLY A 72 4.86 -27.11 -0.89
C GLY A 72 4.59 -28.04 0.31
N LYS A 73 5.51 -28.96 0.62
CA LYS A 73 5.38 -29.91 1.72
C LYS A 73 6.36 -29.61 2.85
N ILE A 74 6.01 -30.07 4.05
CA ILE A 74 6.91 -30.19 5.20
C ILE A 74 7.01 -31.66 5.57
N SER A 75 8.20 -32.11 6.02
CA SER A 75 8.39 -33.49 6.51
C SER A 75 8.42 -33.45 8.03
N PHE A 76 7.50 -34.17 8.67
CA PHE A 76 7.37 -34.20 10.13
C PHE A 76 7.49 -35.64 10.68
N PRO A 77 8.16 -35.83 11.83
CA PRO A 77 8.32 -37.15 12.42
C PRO A 77 7.00 -37.87 12.63
N PHE A 78 7.02 -39.18 12.44
CA PHE A 78 5.88 -40.08 12.53
C PHE A 78 4.82 -39.89 11.43
N VAL A 79 4.59 -38.66 10.99
CA VAL A 79 3.54 -38.31 10.03
C VAL A 79 4.04 -38.36 8.57
N GLY A 80 5.35 -38.11 8.37
CA GLY A 80 5.93 -38.01 7.02
C GLY A 80 5.66 -36.66 6.36
N ASP A 81 5.38 -36.70 5.07
CA ASP A 81 5.21 -35.49 4.24
C ASP A 81 3.78 -34.94 4.32
N ILE A 82 3.63 -33.72 4.82
CA ILE A 82 2.36 -33.01 4.92
C ILE A 82 2.36 -31.84 3.92
N LYS A 83 1.28 -31.64 3.20
CA LYS A 83 1.08 -30.49 2.33
C LYS A 83 0.82 -29.24 3.18
N ALA A 84 1.77 -28.30 3.19
CA ALA A 84 1.66 -27.04 3.91
C ALA A 84 1.25 -25.87 2.98
N GLN A 85 1.67 -25.92 1.71
CA GLN A 85 1.33 -24.89 0.73
C GLN A 85 -0.19 -24.77 0.54
N GLY A 86 -0.69 -23.55 0.61
CA GLY A 86 -2.11 -23.26 0.45
C GLY A 86 -2.91 -23.32 1.74
N LEU A 87 -2.30 -23.77 2.84
CA LEU A 87 -2.92 -23.76 4.17
C LEU A 87 -2.57 -22.49 4.95
N THR A 88 -3.46 -22.08 5.83
CA THR A 88 -3.14 -21.13 6.89
C THR A 88 -2.40 -21.84 8.02
N VAL A 89 -1.79 -21.05 8.93
CA VAL A 89 -1.13 -21.60 10.14
C VAL A 89 -2.09 -22.47 10.94
N LEU A 90 -3.33 -22.01 11.12
CA LEU A 90 -4.34 -22.73 11.88
C LEU A 90 -4.77 -24.04 11.18
N GLN A 91 -4.85 -24.03 9.85
CA GLN A 91 -5.17 -25.24 9.08
C GLN A 91 -4.05 -26.26 9.17
N LEU A 92 -2.77 -25.82 9.05
CA LEU A 92 -1.62 -26.71 9.19
C LEU A 92 -1.53 -27.29 10.62
N GLN A 93 -1.82 -26.49 11.64
CA GLN A 93 -1.89 -26.94 13.03
C GLN A 93 -2.90 -28.09 13.19
N LYS A 94 -4.13 -27.88 12.72
CA LYS A 94 -5.19 -28.92 12.80
C LYS A 94 -4.84 -30.20 12.05
N GLU A 95 -4.19 -30.07 10.89
CA GLU A 95 -3.76 -31.21 10.10
C GLU A 95 -2.69 -32.01 10.84
N LEU A 96 -1.72 -31.33 11.47
CA LEU A 96 -0.70 -31.96 12.31
C LEU A 96 -1.32 -32.66 13.52
N GLU A 97 -2.24 -32.01 14.24
CA GLU A 97 -2.97 -32.60 15.36
C GLU A 97 -3.73 -33.84 14.95
N HIS A 98 -4.43 -33.77 13.79
CA HIS A 98 -5.16 -34.92 13.27
C HIS A 98 -4.23 -36.10 12.95
N CYS A 99 -3.14 -35.86 12.23
CA CYS A 99 -2.21 -36.92 11.86
C CYS A 99 -1.48 -37.53 13.04
N LEU A 100 -1.05 -36.73 14.02
CA LEU A 100 -0.39 -37.21 15.23
C LEU A 100 -1.35 -38.00 16.12
N GLY A 101 -2.64 -37.65 16.15
CA GLY A 101 -3.69 -38.37 16.88
C GLY A 101 -4.04 -39.74 16.31
N GLN A 102 -3.58 -40.05 15.08
CA GLN A 102 -3.82 -41.36 14.47
C GLN A 102 -2.89 -42.47 14.98
N GLY A 103 -2.68 -42.52 16.30
CA GLY A 103 -1.97 -43.62 16.96
C GLY A 103 -0.55 -43.31 17.43
N TYR A 104 -0.08 -42.06 17.25
CA TYR A 104 1.24 -41.66 17.76
C TYR A 104 1.18 -40.92 19.08
N ILE A 105 0.24 -39.99 19.24
CA ILE A 105 0.08 -39.17 20.46
C ILE A 105 -1.40 -39.16 20.86
N VAL A 106 -1.70 -39.32 22.13
CA VAL A 106 -3.06 -39.18 22.66
C VAL A 106 -3.32 -37.68 22.89
N ASP A 107 -4.37 -37.17 22.30
CA ASP A 107 -4.79 -35.74 22.38
C ASP A 107 -3.65 -34.76 22.12
N PRO A 108 -3.05 -34.76 20.91
CA PRO A 108 -1.92 -33.89 20.56
C PRO A 108 -2.34 -32.44 20.48
N HIS A 109 -1.61 -31.57 21.18
CA HIS A 109 -1.73 -30.12 21.06
C HIS A 109 -0.52 -29.56 20.33
N VAL A 110 -0.75 -28.97 19.15
CA VAL A 110 0.30 -28.43 18.29
C VAL A 110 0.18 -26.92 18.22
N SER A 111 1.29 -26.23 18.25
CA SER A 111 1.38 -24.79 17.95
C SER A 111 2.28 -24.59 16.73
N VAL A 112 1.79 -23.88 15.73
CA VAL A 112 2.54 -23.53 14.53
C VAL A 112 2.73 -22.02 14.47
N THR A 113 3.97 -21.56 14.25
CA THR A 113 4.29 -20.14 14.11
C THR A 113 5.19 -19.94 12.91
N ILE A 114 4.95 -18.93 12.09
CA ILE A 114 5.83 -18.57 10.99
C ILE A 114 6.99 -17.76 11.56
N THR A 115 8.22 -18.23 11.35
CA THR A 115 9.44 -17.55 11.80
C THR A 115 10.11 -16.76 10.68
N ASP A 116 9.88 -17.12 9.40
CA ASP A 116 10.41 -16.39 8.27
C ASP A 116 9.44 -16.46 7.07
N TYR A 117 9.07 -15.30 6.55
CA TYR A 117 8.13 -15.15 5.43
C TYR A 117 8.92 -14.95 4.14
N LYS A 118 9.02 -15.96 3.29
CA LYS A 118 9.79 -15.93 2.04
C LYS A 118 8.96 -16.14 0.79
N SER A 119 7.81 -16.82 0.91
CA SER A 119 7.02 -17.21 -0.24
C SER A 119 6.31 -16.04 -0.90
N LYS A 120 5.94 -15.02 -0.12
CA LYS A 120 5.27 -13.81 -0.63
C LYS A 120 6.10 -12.58 -0.29
N LYS A 121 6.47 -11.83 -1.30
CA LYS A 121 7.32 -10.64 -1.19
C LYS A 121 6.92 -9.58 -2.21
N PHE A 122 7.31 -8.36 -1.94
CA PHE A 122 7.25 -7.24 -2.88
C PHE A 122 8.57 -6.46 -2.82
N PHE A 123 8.79 -5.63 -3.82
CA PHE A 123 10.02 -4.87 -3.95
C PHE A 123 9.72 -3.38 -3.88
N VAL A 124 10.58 -2.62 -3.19
CA VAL A 124 10.51 -1.15 -3.18
C VAL A 124 11.85 -0.63 -3.67
N VAL A 125 11.83 0.16 -4.73
CA VAL A 125 13.02 0.61 -5.45
C VAL A 125 12.94 2.12 -5.71
N GLY A 126 14.08 2.79 -5.80
CA GLY A 126 14.17 4.22 -6.13
C GLY A 126 14.25 5.12 -4.90
N LYS A 127 13.56 6.26 -4.90
CA LYS A 127 13.68 7.31 -3.90
C LYS A 127 12.85 7.05 -2.63
N VAL A 128 13.14 5.94 -1.97
CA VAL A 128 12.69 5.63 -0.61
C VAL A 128 13.89 5.57 0.33
N LYS A 129 13.65 5.63 1.63
CA LYS A 129 14.73 5.64 2.62
C LYS A 129 15.49 4.32 2.64
N ASN A 130 14.78 3.20 2.61
CA ASN A 130 15.35 1.85 2.62
C ASN A 130 14.80 1.08 1.42
N PRO A 131 15.41 1.18 0.22
CA PRO A 131 15.02 0.33 -0.90
C PRO A 131 15.40 -1.13 -0.63
N GLY A 132 14.57 -2.07 -1.07
CA GLY A 132 14.82 -3.50 -0.83
C GLY A 132 13.62 -4.38 -1.09
N THR A 133 13.75 -5.64 -0.63
CA THR A 133 12.71 -6.66 -0.67
C THR A 133 12.01 -6.75 0.68
N TYR A 134 10.69 -6.78 0.66
CA TYR A 134 9.86 -6.81 1.85
C TYR A 134 8.91 -8.00 1.83
N PRO A 135 8.73 -8.71 2.95
CA PRO A 135 7.76 -9.79 3.03
C PRO A 135 6.33 -9.25 2.98
N LEU A 136 5.46 -9.93 2.24
CA LEU A 136 4.04 -9.61 2.16
C LEU A 136 3.26 -10.51 3.12
N THR A 137 3.21 -10.12 4.39
CA THR A 137 2.61 -10.91 5.50
C THR A 137 1.10 -10.75 5.61
N LYS A 138 0.55 -9.67 5.07
CA LYS A 138 -0.89 -9.32 5.07
C LYS A 138 -1.22 -8.48 3.85
N ASN A 139 -2.50 -8.22 3.64
CA ASN A 139 -2.92 -7.29 2.60
C ASN A 139 -2.52 -5.88 3.00
N ILE A 140 -1.55 -5.31 2.30
CA ILE A 140 -1.08 -3.94 2.48
C ILE A 140 -1.33 -3.11 1.24
N LYS A 141 -1.40 -1.80 1.42
CA LYS A 141 -1.54 -0.84 0.33
C LYS A 141 -0.23 -0.08 0.11
N VAL A 142 -0.16 0.65 -1.02
CA VAL A 142 1.04 1.41 -1.44
C VAL A 142 1.61 2.29 -0.35
N VAL A 143 0.75 3.06 0.34
CA VAL A 143 1.21 3.98 1.40
C VAL A 143 1.86 3.21 2.56
N GLU A 144 1.27 2.08 2.96
CA GLU A 144 1.84 1.22 4.00
C GLU A 144 3.17 0.59 3.54
N ALA A 145 3.22 0.12 2.29
CA ALA A 145 4.44 -0.45 1.71
C ALA A 145 5.60 0.56 1.68
N ILE A 146 5.34 1.81 1.28
CA ILE A 146 6.34 2.88 1.29
C ILE A 146 6.74 3.23 2.74
N SER A 147 5.79 3.20 3.67
CA SER A 147 6.08 3.44 5.10
C SER A 147 6.98 2.36 5.69
N LEU A 148 6.79 1.09 5.32
CA LEU A 148 7.69 -0.02 5.68
C LEU A 148 9.11 0.19 5.14
N ALA A 149 9.24 0.80 3.96
CA ALA A 149 10.54 1.20 3.39
C ALA A 149 11.14 2.47 4.04
N GLY A 150 10.57 2.93 5.16
CA GLY A 150 11.04 4.11 5.90
C GLY A 150 10.53 5.43 5.33
N GLY A 151 9.57 5.38 4.39
CA GLY A 151 9.03 6.56 3.71
C GLY A 151 9.88 7.02 2.52
N LEU A 152 9.52 8.16 1.96
CA LEU A 152 10.26 8.77 0.85
C LEU A 152 11.61 9.29 1.33
N SER A 153 12.64 9.12 0.52
CA SER A 153 13.97 9.66 0.80
C SER A 153 13.95 11.18 0.61
N GLN A 154 14.32 11.91 1.64
CA GLN A 154 14.50 13.36 1.57
C GLN A 154 15.82 13.68 0.86
N ALA A 155 15.77 14.36 -0.25
CA ALA A 155 16.94 15.04 -0.79
C ALA A 155 17.04 16.39 -0.08
N SER A 156 18.04 16.50 0.83
CA SER A 156 18.49 17.76 1.44
C SER A 156 17.40 18.77 1.84
N GLY A 157 16.81 18.59 3.01
CA GLY A 157 16.26 19.70 3.80
C GLY A 157 14.81 20.06 3.64
N LYS A 158 14.07 19.55 2.69
CA LYS A 158 12.60 19.64 2.59
C LYS A 158 12.03 18.37 1.96
N SER A 159 10.85 17.99 2.39
CA SER A 159 10.14 16.80 1.92
C SER A 159 10.11 16.75 0.40
N ALA A 160 11.00 15.96 -0.21
CA ALA A 160 10.88 15.63 -1.61
C ALA A 160 9.69 14.66 -1.75
N SER A 161 8.49 15.17 -1.60
CA SER A 161 7.26 14.49 -1.97
C SER A 161 7.19 14.48 -3.50
N GLY A 162 8.06 13.67 -4.12
CA GLY A 162 7.94 13.33 -5.52
C GLY A 162 6.59 12.62 -5.68
N GLY A 163 5.61 13.32 -6.21
CA GLY A 163 4.22 12.94 -6.19
C GLY A 163 3.84 11.66 -6.91
N THR A 164 4.78 10.87 -7.44
CA THR A 164 4.44 9.71 -8.28
C THR A 164 5.23 8.48 -7.89
N ALA A 165 4.55 7.34 -7.76
CA ALA A 165 5.15 6.02 -7.75
C ALA A 165 4.59 5.19 -8.92
N ILE A 166 5.35 4.22 -9.38
CA ILE A 166 4.94 3.29 -10.43
C ILE A 166 4.96 1.89 -9.84
N ILE A 167 3.81 1.22 -9.84
CA ILE A 167 3.76 -0.19 -9.50
C ILE A 167 3.90 -0.98 -10.79
N VAL A 168 4.89 -1.84 -10.83
CA VAL A 168 5.03 -2.87 -11.86
C VAL A 168 4.46 -4.16 -11.30
N ARG A 169 3.33 -4.59 -11.85
CA ARG A 169 2.62 -5.77 -11.38
C ARG A 169 3.24 -7.05 -11.92
N ALA A 170 3.46 -8.02 -11.03
CA ALA A 170 3.88 -9.35 -11.42
C ALA A 170 2.78 -10.06 -12.24
N ARG A 171 3.17 -10.85 -13.24
CA ARG A 171 2.21 -11.66 -13.98
C ARG A 171 1.72 -12.83 -13.13
N PRO A 172 0.45 -13.23 -13.27
CA PRO A 172 -0.05 -14.41 -12.57
C PRO A 172 0.82 -15.65 -12.85
N GLY A 173 1.28 -16.32 -11.78
CA GLY A 173 2.11 -17.52 -11.89
C GLY A 173 3.60 -17.29 -12.12
N GLU A 174 4.03 -16.05 -12.33
CA GLU A 174 5.46 -15.72 -12.44
C GLU A 174 6.09 -15.63 -11.05
N LYS A 175 7.13 -16.43 -10.80
CA LYS A 175 7.98 -16.29 -9.62
C LYS A 175 8.92 -15.12 -9.87
N SER A 176 8.59 -13.95 -9.34
CA SER A 176 9.46 -12.79 -9.43
C SER A 176 10.43 -12.80 -8.25
N ASP A 177 11.65 -13.27 -8.48
CA ASP A 177 12.72 -13.25 -7.47
C ASP A 177 13.51 -11.94 -7.49
N GLN A 178 13.30 -11.10 -8.51
CA GLN A 178 13.97 -9.83 -8.70
C GLN A 178 12.98 -8.72 -9.01
N PRO A 179 13.28 -7.47 -8.60
CA PRO A 179 12.45 -6.31 -8.95
C PRO A 179 12.48 -6.08 -10.47
N ARG A 180 11.32 -5.80 -11.05
CA ARG A 180 11.20 -5.37 -12.45
C ARG A 180 11.03 -3.88 -12.53
N LEU A 181 11.86 -3.20 -13.33
CA LEU A 181 11.79 -1.76 -13.51
C LEU A 181 10.73 -1.38 -14.57
N PRO A 182 10.18 -0.15 -14.51
CA PRO A 182 9.15 0.27 -15.45
C PRO A 182 9.57 0.24 -16.92
N ASP A 183 10.83 0.46 -17.23
CA ASP A 183 11.41 0.42 -18.58
C ASP A 183 11.48 -1.00 -19.17
N GLN A 184 11.48 -2.02 -18.32
CA GLN A 184 11.57 -3.44 -18.70
C GLN A 184 10.21 -4.09 -19.01
N VAL A 185 9.11 -3.36 -18.83
CA VAL A 185 7.75 -3.90 -18.91
C VAL A 185 6.85 -3.07 -19.81
N LYS A 186 5.79 -3.69 -20.32
CA LYS A 186 4.81 -3.00 -21.15
C LYS A 186 4.02 -1.95 -20.35
N PRO A 187 3.53 -0.89 -20.99
CA PRO A 187 2.74 0.17 -20.31
C PRO A 187 1.52 -0.36 -19.55
N GLN A 188 0.89 -1.43 -20.01
CA GLN A 188 -0.29 -2.05 -19.38
C GLN A 188 0.02 -2.76 -18.05
N GLU A 189 1.30 -3.08 -17.80
CA GLU A 189 1.76 -3.71 -16.57
C GLU A 189 2.16 -2.67 -15.50
N ARG A 190 2.04 -1.38 -15.82
CA ARG A 190 2.39 -0.25 -14.95
C ARG A 190 1.12 0.39 -14.39
N ILE A 191 1.11 0.62 -13.10
CA ILE A 191 0.07 1.40 -12.43
C ILE A 191 0.73 2.66 -11.90
N ASN A 192 0.38 3.81 -12.46
CA ASN A 192 0.88 5.09 -11.98
C ASN A 192 0.07 5.54 -10.77
N ILE A 193 0.75 5.88 -9.70
CA ILE A 193 0.18 6.28 -8.42
C ILE A 193 0.59 7.73 -8.13
N LEU A 194 -0.38 8.57 -7.83
CA LEU A 194 -0.14 9.89 -7.26
C LEU A 194 -0.03 9.75 -5.75
N LEU A 195 1.18 9.83 -5.22
CA LEU A 195 1.45 9.57 -3.80
C LEU A 195 0.73 10.54 -2.87
N ASN A 196 0.64 11.82 -3.24
CA ASN A 196 -0.10 12.81 -2.45
C ASN A 196 -1.59 12.47 -2.35
N ALA A 197 -2.21 12.03 -3.46
CA ALA A 197 -3.59 11.57 -3.46
C ALA A 197 -3.76 10.28 -2.64
N ALA A 198 -2.82 9.34 -2.76
CA ALA A 198 -2.81 8.11 -1.96
C ALA A 198 -2.74 8.40 -0.46
N MET A 199 -1.85 9.31 -0.05
CA MET A 199 -1.66 9.74 1.36
C MET A 199 -2.86 10.54 1.89
N SER A 200 -3.59 11.25 1.02
CA SER A 200 -4.83 11.95 1.35
C SER A 200 -6.06 11.02 1.40
N GLY A 201 -5.87 9.71 1.17
CA GLY A 201 -6.92 8.70 1.29
C GLY A 201 -7.68 8.36 -0.01
N ASP A 202 -7.23 8.84 -1.19
CA ASP A 202 -7.86 8.46 -2.47
C ASP A 202 -7.64 6.95 -2.74
N PRO A 203 -8.71 6.13 -2.74
CA PRO A 203 -8.59 4.69 -2.90
C PRO A 203 -8.06 4.26 -4.28
N ARG A 204 -8.22 5.11 -5.31
CA ARG A 204 -7.71 4.83 -6.67
C ARG A 204 -6.20 4.90 -6.74
N ASN A 205 -5.59 5.71 -5.87
CA ASN A 205 -4.15 5.88 -5.77
C ASN A 205 -3.53 5.05 -4.64
N ASN A 206 -4.32 4.56 -3.67
CA ASN A 206 -3.83 3.70 -2.61
C ASN A 206 -4.23 2.24 -2.86
N VAL A 207 -3.68 1.66 -3.93
CA VAL A 207 -4.00 0.29 -4.38
C VAL A 207 -3.31 -0.76 -3.52
N GLU A 208 -3.90 -1.97 -3.50
CA GLU A 208 -3.37 -3.13 -2.81
C GLU A 208 -2.14 -3.70 -3.53
N ILE A 209 -1.12 -4.05 -2.76
CA ILE A 209 0.12 -4.68 -3.21
C ILE A 209 -0.08 -6.19 -3.30
N LYS A 210 0.38 -6.78 -4.39
CA LYS A 210 0.34 -8.22 -4.64
C LYS A 210 1.73 -8.83 -4.59
N ASN A 211 1.77 -10.15 -4.43
CA ASN A 211 3.03 -10.89 -4.44
C ASN A 211 3.80 -10.65 -5.74
N GLY A 212 5.08 -10.30 -5.63
CA GLY A 212 5.97 -10.02 -6.74
C GLY A 212 5.86 -8.61 -7.32
N ASP A 213 4.97 -7.73 -6.80
CA ASP A 213 4.88 -6.34 -7.25
C ASP A 213 6.17 -5.58 -6.94
N THR A 214 6.56 -4.69 -7.85
CA THR A 214 7.64 -3.74 -7.64
C THR A 214 7.08 -2.33 -7.56
N ILE A 215 7.31 -1.65 -6.44
CA ILE A 215 6.99 -0.23 -6.25
C ILE A 215 8.24 0.56 -6.61
N TYR A 216 8.20 1.29 -7.71
CA TYR A 216 9.28 2.16 -8.15
C TYR A 216 8.94 3.62 -7.86
N VAL A 217 9.77 4.28 -7.07
CA VAL A 217 9.65 5.71 -6.77
C VAL A 217 10.74 6.43 -7.56
N PRO A 218 10.42 7.10 -8.68
CA PRO A 218 11.41 7.76 -9.51
C PRO A 218 12.06 8.94 -8.80
N ALA A 219 13.32 9.21 -9.13
CA ALA A 219 13.95 10.47 -8.81
C ALA A 219 13.53 11.49 -9.89
N LEU A 220 12.85 12.52 -9.47
CA LEU A 220 12.43 13.60 -10.37
C LEU A 220 13.46 14.73 -10.33
N PHE A 221 13.81 15.26 -11.49
CA PHE A 221 14.81 16.31 -11.65
C PHE A 221 14.29 17.43 -12.55
N LEU A 222 14.95 18.57 -12.44
CA LEU A 222 14.84 19.69 -13.36
C LEU A 222 16.25 20.15 -13.73
N TYR A 223 16.35 20.93 -14.77
CA TYR A 223 17.60 21.49 -15.23
C TYR A 223 17.54 23.03 -15.19
N ILE A 224 18.62 23.66 -14.77
CA ILE A 224 18.74 25.12 -14.76
C ILE A 224 20.00 25.49 -15.50
N THR A 225 19.87 26.39 -16.46
CA THR A 225 20.95 26.82 -17.31
C THR A 225 20.90 28.34 -17.56
N GLY A 226 22.05 28.93 -17.98
CA GLY A 226 22.20 30.36 -18.21
C GLY A 226 22.67 31.08 -16.93
N GLU A 227 22.20 32.33 -16.77
CA GLU A 227 22.70 33.27 -15.77
C GLU A 227 22.14 33.00 -14.35
N VAL A 228 22.57 31.87 -13.76
CA VAL A 228 22.38 31.52 -12.35
C VAL A 228 23.74 31.22 -11.73
N LYS A 229 23.87 31.32 -10.41
CA LYS A 229 25.16 31.13 -9.75
C LYS A 229 25.71 29.70 -9.89
N ARG A 230 24.84 28.69 -9.93
CA ARG A 230 25.23 27.29 -10.10
C ARG A 230 24.28 26.61 -11.10
N PRO A 231 24.56 26.71 -12.42
CA PRO A 231 23.78 25.93 -13.39
C PRO A 231 23.99 24.44 -13.24
N GLY A 232 22.96 23.63 -13.53
CA GLY A 232 23.06 22.18 -13.40
C GLY A 232 21.72 21.47 -13.27
N ARG A 233 21.78 20.22 -12.83
CA ARG A 233 20.62 19.38 -12.55
C ARG A 233 20.25 19.45 -11.06
N TYR A 234 18.98 19.69 -10.78
CA TYR A 234 18.46 19.84 -9.43
C TYR A 234 17.31 18.88 -9.17
N PRO A 235 17.12 18.43 -7.94
CA PRO A 235 15.95 17.65 -7.59
C PRO A 235 14.69 18.50 -7.77
N TYR A 236 13.67 17.90 -8.36
CA TYR A 236 12.35 18.52 -8.48
C TYR A 236 11.50 18.19 -7.24
N GLU A 237 10.79 19.18 -6.75
CA GLU A 237 9.78 19.04 -5.69
C GLU A 237 8.41 19.43 -6.25
N GLU A 238 7.35 18.71 -5.87
CA GLU A 238 6.00 19.01 -6.37
C GLU A 238 5.54 20.41 -5.91
N GLY A 239 4.95 21.16 -6.85
CA GLY A 239 4.56 22.54 -6.61
C GLY A 239 5.70 23.56 -6.62
N MET A 240 6.92 23.14 -6.97
CA MET A 240 8.08 24.04 -7.08
C MET A 240 7.86 25.09 -8.17
N THR A 241 8.19 26.35 -7.84
CA THR A 241 8.14 27.49 -8.78
C THR A 241 9.51 27.76 -9.39
N VAL A 242 9.51 28.53 -10.48
CA VAL A 242 10.76 29.02 -11.12
C VAL A 242 11.67 29.70 -10.11
N LEU A 243 11.13 30.59 -9.27
CA LEU A 243 11.92 31.29 -8.25
C LEU A 243 12.56 30.33 -7.25
N GLN A 244 11.80 29.36 -6.75
CA GLN A 244 12.33 28.36 -5.81
C GLN A 244 13.44 27.53 -6.43
N ALA A 245 13.28 27.11 -7.69
CA ALA A 245 14.28 26.37 -8.42
C ALA A 245 15.58 27.20 -8.60
N VAL A 246 15.47 28.43 -9.07
CA VAL A 246 16.62 29.32 -9.22
C VAL A 246 17.28 29.61 -7.88
N THR A 247 16.51 29.77 -6.80
CA THR A 247 17.05 29.93 -5.43
C THR A 247 17.86 28.71 -4.99
N THR A 248 17.40 27.51 -5.32
CA THR A 248 18.15 26.27 -5.05
C THR A 248 19.48 26.23 -5.80
N ALA A 249 19.53 26.83 -6.99
CA ALA A 249 20.76 27.03 -7.78
C ALA A 249 21.65 28.18 -7.27
N GLY A 250 21.35 28.74 -6.10
CA GLY A 250 22.11 29.83 -5.49
C GLY A 250 21.65 31.24 -5.89
N GLY A 251 20.54 31.34 -6.63
CA GLY A 251 19.99 32.58 -7.10
C GLY A 251 20.50 32.99 -8.53
N PHE A 252 20.02 34.12 -8.98
CA PHE A 252 20.46 34.73 -10.24
C PHE A 252 21.90 35.22 -10.15
N SER A 253 22.61 35.21 -11.26
CA SER A 253 23.90 35.92 -11.40
C SER A 253 23.67 37.44 -11.54
N ASP A 254 24.75 38.21 -11.41
CA ASP A 254 24.70 39.66 -11.54
C ASP A 254 24.35 40.11 -12.96
N LYS A 255 24.51 39.23 -13.95
CA LYS A 255 24.21 39.47 -15.36
C LYS A 255 22.86 38.90 -15.79
N ALA A 256 22.08 38.35 -14.89
CA ALA A 256 20.82 37.70 -15.21
C ALA A 256 19.75 38.70 -15.66
N ALA A 257 18.85 38.24 -16.53
CA ALA A 257 17.61 38.90 -16.87
C ALA A 257 16.39 38.11 -16.35
N PRO A 258 16.02 38.21 -15.05
CA PRO A 258 14.95 37.41 -14.47
C PRO A 258 13.61 37.52 -15.19
N GLY A 259 13.24 38.69 -15.67
CA GLY A 259 11.99 38.93 -16.38
C GLY A 259 11.91 38.28 -17.78
N ARG A 260 13.02 37.76 -18.30
CA ARG A 260 13.09 37.03 -19.57
C ARG A 260 13.32 35.53 -19.40
N THR A 261 13.17 35.01 -18.18
CA THR A 261 13.29 33.59 -17.89
C THR A 261 12.29 32.78 -18.71
N SER A 262 12.69 31.61 -19.16
CA SER A 262 11.85 30.73 -19.95
C SER A 262 12.04 29.27 -19.50
N ILE A 263 11.03 28.44 -19.73
CA ILE A 263 11.05 27.02 -19.53
C ILE A 263 11.08 26.31 -20.86
N LEU A 264 12.04 25.43 -21.07
CA LEU A 264 12.00 24.44 -22.14
C LEU A 264 11.32 23.18 -21.60
N ARG A 265 10.15 22.85 -22.12
CA ARG A 265 9.31 21.73 -21.74
C ARG A 265 9.10 20.80 -22.92
N GLU A 266 9.26 19.51 -22.69
CA GLU A 266 8.92 18.51 -23.69
C GLU A 266 7.43 18.22 -23.66
N GLN A 267 6.77 18.35 -24.82
CA GLN A 267 5.36 18.04 -25.01
C GLN A 267 5.20 17.22 -26.29
N GLY A 268 4.82 15.94 -26.14
CA GLY A 268 4.64 15.05 -27.30
C GLY A 268 5.92 14.83 -28.12
N GLY A 269 7.09 14.74 -27.48
CA GLY A 269 8.39 14.54 -28.13
C GLY A 269 9.01 15.80 -28.73
N VAL A 270 8.36 16.99 -28.59
CA VAL A 270 8.87 18.26 -29.09
C VAL A 270 9.17 19.18 -27.91
N LYS A 271 10.38 19.76 -27.90
CA LYS A 271 10.78 20.76 -26.90
C LYS A 271 10.22 22.13 -27.29
N LYS A 272 9.35 22.67 -26.44
CA LYS A 272 8.78 24.00 -26.60
C LYS A 272 9.38 24.97 -25.59
N LYS A 273 9.72 26.16 -26.04
CA LYS A 273 10.15 27.27 -25.19
C LYS A 273 8.92 28.08 -24.79
N ILE A 274 8.70 28.20 -23.46
CA ILE A 274 7.56 28.90 -22.84
C ILE A 274 8.15 30.02 -21.99
N GLY A 275 7.71 31.26 -22.21
CA GLY A 275 8.07 32.36 -21.29
C GLY A 275 7.53 32.09 -19.93
N ALA A 276 8.32 32.29 -18.87
CA ALA A 276 7.94 31.95 -17.53
C ALA A 276 8.10 33.13 -16.57
N LYS A 277 7.10 33.32 -15.72
CA LYS A 277 7.18 34.19 -14.55
C LYS A 277 7.84 33.45 -13.39
N LEU A 278 8.35 34.19 -12.42
CA LEU A 278 9.04 33.61 -11.27
C LEU A 278 8.12 32.71 -10.38
N ASP A 279 6.82 33.02 -10.37
CA ASP A 279 5.82 32.28 -9.61
C ASP A 279 5.20 31.11 -10.40
N ASP A 280 5.55 30.95 -11.66
CA ASP A 280 4.99 29.88 -12.49
C ASP A 280 5.46 28.51 -11.99
N PRO A 281 4.55 27.50 -11.92
CA PRO A 281 4.89 26.17 -11.52
C PRO A 281 5.70 25.45 -12.61
N ILE A 282 6.77 24.82 -12.19
CA ILE A 282 7.61 23.97 -13.04
C ILE A 282 7.15 22.51 -12.96
N ARG A 283 7.61 21.69 -13.91
CA ARG A 283 7.33 20.24 -13.97
C ARG A 283 8.63 19.46 -13.93
N PRO A 284 8.57 18.16 -13.59
CA PRO A 284 9.73 17.29 -13.77
C PRO A 284 10.25 17.36 -15.20
N GLU A 285 11.58 17.30 -15.34
CA GLU A 285 12.32 17.36 -16.61
C GLU A 285 12.28 18.71 -17.34
N ASP A 286 11.62 19.72 -16.79
CA ASP A 286 11.72 21.08 -17.31
C ASP A 286 13.18 21.59 -17.27
N THR A 287 13.55 22.35 -18.27
CA THR A 287 14.80 23.13 -18.28
C THR A 287 14.49 24.60 -18.13
N ILE A 288 14.88 25.19 -17.01
CA ILE A 288 14.79 26.64 -16.79
C ILE A 288 15.98 27.31 -17.45
N VAL A 289 15.71 28.26 -18.33
CA VAL A 289 16.73 29.04 -19.05
C VAL A 289 16.66 30.48 -18.59
N VAL A 290 17.72 30.94 -17.95
CA VAL A 290 17.86 32.33 -17.51
C VAL A 290 18.81 33.06 -18.48
N PRO A 291 18.33 33.98 -19.31
CA PRO A 291 19.18 34.69 -20.27
C PRO A 291 19.99 35.79 -19.58
N GLU A 292 21.05 36.19 -20.27
CA GLU A 292 21.87 37.36 -19.89
C GLU A 292 21.11 38.66 -20.11
N SER A 293 21.30 39.60 -19.23
CA SER A 293 20.86 41.00 -19.42
C SER A 293 21.76 41.71 -20.41
N TRP A 294 21.18 42.38 -21.34
CA TRP A 294 21.92 43.09 -22.39
C TRP A 294 22.45 44.48 -21.96
N PHE A 295 22.47 44.76 -20.65
CA PHE A 295 23.02 46.00 -20.10
C PHE A 295 23.59 45.80 -18.70
#